data_f47f41ff2bdb8d723fb4b166169fb0aa
#
_entry.id   f47f41ff2bdb8d723fb4b166169fb0aa
#
_cell.length_a   1.000
_cell.length_b   1.000
_cell.length_c   1.000
_cell.angle_alpha   90.00
_cell.angle_beta   90.00
_cell.angle_gamma   90.00
#
_symmetry.space_group_name_H-M   'P 1'
#
loop_
_entity.id
_entity.type
_entity.pdbx_description
1 polymer ?
#
loop_
_entity_poly.entity_id
_entity_poly.type
_entity_poly.pdbx_seq_one_letter_code
_entity_poly.pdbx_strand_id
1 'polypeptide(L)'
;MKIALIGYGKMGKMIEQIARDRGHEIVSVIDIDNQQDFDSPEFASADVAIEFTNPMVAYDNYLKAWARGVKVVSGSTGWMKEHGDDVKAACDGGKTLFWASNFSIGVAIFSAVNRYLAKIMSQFPQYDVEMEETHHVHKLDHPSGTAITLAEEIVERIDRKEQWAEDTTDPKLLRVDHIRRGEVPGIHTIRYDSDADLITITHDAHSRKGFALGAVLAAEYTKDHEGLLTISDMFKF
;
A
#
# COMPACT_ATOMS: atom_id res chain seq x y z
N MET A 1 -22.41 -2.31 -3.46
CA MET A 1 -21.89 -3.70 -3.52
C MET A 1 -21.94 -4.34 -2.15
N LYS A 2 -21.87 -5.66 -2.08
CA LYS A 2 -21.75 -6.44 -0.85
C LYS A 2 -20.28 -6.69 -0.52
N ILE A 3 -19.85 -6.34 0.67
CA ILE A 3 -18.47 -6.48 1.12
C ILE A 3 -18.43 -7.39 2.36
N ALA A 4 -17.48 -8.33 2.37
CA ALA A 4 -17.09 -9.05 3.58
C ALA A 4 -15.79 -8.41 4.14
N LEU A 5 -15.62 -8.43 5.45
CA LEU A 5 -14.40 -8.00 6.11
C LEU A 5 -13.72 -9.21 6.76
N ILE A 6 -12.41 -9.34 6.56
CA ILE A 6 -11.58 -10.37 7.19
C ILE A 6 -10.50 -9.65 8.01
N GLY A 7 -10.59 -9.77 9.33
CA GLY A 7 -9.84 -8.98 10.30
C GLY A 7 -10.61 -7.72 10.72
N TYR A 8 -11.00 -7.65 11.99
CA TYR A 8 -11.85 -6.57 12.53
C TYR A 8 -11.16 -5.74 13.62
N GLY A 9 -9.87 -5.51 13.42
CA GLY A 9 -9.06 -4.60 14.23
C GLY A 9 -9.32 -3.11 13.89
N LYS A 10 -8.34 -2.26 14.19
CA LYS A 10 -8.44 -0.80 13.91
C LYS A 10 -8.72 -0.49 12.44
N MET A 11 -8.09 -1.22 11.51
CA MET A 11 -8.30 -1.01 10.06
C MET A 11 -9.66 -1.53 9.63
N GLY A 12 -10.06 -2.75 10.02
CA GLY A 12 -11.35 -3.32 9.63
C GLY A 12 -12.54 -2.44 10.04
N LYS A 13 -12.52 -1.90 11.27
CA LYS A 13 -13.57 -0.96 11.74
C LYS A 13 -13.62 0.35 10.94
N MET A 14 -12.47 0.86 10.54
CA MET A 14 -12.41 2.08 9.73
C MET A 14 -12.86 1.82 8.29
N ILE A 15 -12.50 0.68 7.72
CA ILE A 15 -12.94 0.23 6.41
C ILE A 15 -14.47 0.04 6.39
N GLU A 16 -15.05 -0.58 7.42
CA GLU A 16 -16.50 -0.72 7.55
C GLU A 16 -17.20 0.62 7.50
N GLN A 17 -16.76 1.58 8.33
CA GLN A 17 -17.37 2.91 8.37
C GLN A 17 -17.34 3.58 6.98
N ILE A 18 -16.17 3.59 6.32
CA ILE A 18 -16.03 4.20 4.99
C ILE A 18 -16.86 3.47 3.94
N ALA A 19 -16.90 2.13 3.98
CA ALA A 19 -17.70 1.35 3.05
C ALA A 19 -19.20 1.66 3.19
N ARG A 20 -19.72 1.74 4.43
CA ARG A 20 -21.11 2.12 4.69
C ARG A 20 -21.42 3.56 4.26
N ASP A 21 -20.53 4.51 4.56
CA ASP A 21 -20.65 5.92 4.16
C ASP A 21 -20.71 6.07 2.63
N ARG A 22 -20.06 5.15 1.89
CA ARG A 22 -20.10 5.07 0.41
C ARG A 22 -21.29 4.26 -0.14
N GLY A 23 -22.20 3.79 0.73
CA GLY A 23 -23.41 3.07 0.32
C GLY A 23 -23.20 1.58 0.05
N HIS A 24 -22.12 0.98 0.56
CA HIS A 24 -21.90 -0.46 0.49
C HIS A 24 -22.55 -1.20 1.67
N GLU A 25 -22.93 -2.43 1.43
CA GLU A 25 -23.46 -3.34 2.46
C GLU A 25 -22.33 -4.21 3.00
N ILE A 26 -22.13 -4.23 4.31
CA ILE A 26 -21.27 -5.20 4.98
C ILE A 26 -22.10 -6.42 5.34
N VAL A 27 -21.87 -7.52 4.62
CA VAL A 27 -22.66 -8.76 4.73
C VAL A 27 -22.04 -9.77 5.68
N SER A 28 -20.72 -9.71 5.92
CA SER A 28 -20.02 -10.62 6.84
C SER A 28 -18.80 -9.91 7.43
N VAL A 29 -18.51 -10.20 8.69
CA VAL A 29 -17.30 -9.75 9.39
C VAL A 29 -16.67 -10.96 10.04
N ILE A 30 -15.46 -11.32 9.62
CA ILE A 30 -14.70 -12.46 10.12
C ILE A 30 -13.51 -11.97 10.93
N ASP A 31 -13.36 -12.53 12.13
CA ASP A 31 -12.20 -12.31 12.99
C ASP A 31 -11.78 -13.67 13.62
N ILE A 32 -10.90 -13.63 14.59
CA ILE A 32 -10.31 -14.83 15.24
C ILE A 32 -11.39 -15.78 15.80
N ASP A 33 -12.46 -15.21 16.38
CA ASP A 33 -13.45 -15.97 17.16
C ASP A 33 -14.58 -16.59 16.32
N ASN A 34 -14.67 -16.29 15.00
CA ASN A 34 -15.77 -16.72 14.14
C ASN A 34 -15.33 -17.23 12.77
N GLN A 35 -14.21 -17.94 12.72
CA GLN A 35 -13.63 -18.46 11.48
C GLN A 35 -14.58 -19.42 10.71
N GLN A 36 -15.57 -20.05 11.37
CA GLN A 36 -16.61 -20.88 10.74
C GLN A 36 -17.53 -20.06 9.82
N ASP A 37 -17.59 -18.73 9.97
CA ASP A 37 -18.46 -17.86 9.17
C ASP A 37 -17.99 -17.71 7.72
N PHE A 38 -16.75 -18.15 7.38
CA PHE A 38 -16.37 -18.35 5.98
C PHE A 38 -17.32 -19.31 5.24
N ASP A 39 -17.96 -20.22 5.96
CA ASP A 39 -18.90 -21.19 5.39
C ASP A 39 -20.34 -20.67 5.32
N SER A 40 -20.61 -19.46 5.81
CA SER A 40 -21.95 -18.88 5.83
C SER A 40 -22.43 -18.43 4.44
N PRO A 41 -23.75 -18.47 4.21
CA PRO A 41 -24.36 -17.90 3.01
C PRO A 41 -24.10 -16.39 2.88
N GLU A 42 -24.03 -15.69 3.99
CA GLU A 42 -23.74 -14.26 4.06
C GLU A 42 -22.37 -13.96 3.47
N PHE A 43 -21.31 -14.68 3.90
CA PHE A 43 -19.97 -14.53 3.34
C PHE A 43 -19.94 -14.86 1.85
N ALA A 44 -20.55 -15.97 1.44
CA ALA A 44 -20.61 -16.37 0.03
C ALA A 44 -21.40 -15.39 -0.86
N SER A 45 -22.25 -14.52 -0.27
CA SER A 45 -22.97 -13.48 -1.01
C SER A 45 -22.15 -12.23 -1.28
N ALA A 46 -20.93 -12.11 -0.73
CA ALA A 46 -20.08 -10.95 -0.93
C ALA A 46 -19.55 -10.86 -2.36
N ASP A 47 -19.54 -9.66 -2.93
CA ASP A 47 -18.86 -9.37 -4.20
C ASP A 47 -17.33 -9.42 -4.00
N VAL A 48 -16.84 -8.86 -2.87
CA VAL A 48 -15.42 -8.76 -2.53
C VAL A 48 -15.24 -8.88 -1.00
N ALA A 49 -14.17 -9.55 -0.58
CA ALA A 49 -13.71 -9.55 0.80
C ALA A 49 -12.49 -8.64 0.96
N ILE A 50 -12.50 -7.75 1.97
CA ILE A 50 -11.36 -6.90 2.30
C ILE A 50 -10.64 -7.50 3.52
N GLU A 51 -9.39 -7.90 3.32
CA GLU A 51 -8.58 -8.65 4.28
C GLU A 51 -7.47 -7.76 4.86
N PHE A 52 -7.47 -7.57 6.17
CA PHE A 52 -6.44 -6.88 6.94
C PHE A 52 -6.17 -7.65 8.24
N THR A 53 -5.36 -8.68 8.16
CA THR A 53 -4.99 -9.52 9.31
C THR A 53 -3.47 -9.47 9.56
N ASN A 54 -2.78 -10.58 9.33
CA ASN A 54 -1.33 -10.69 9.52
C ASN A 54 -0.75 -11.73 8.54
N PRO A 55 0.60 -11.76 8.34
CA PRO A 55 1.26 -12.63 7.37
C PRO A 55 0.98 -14.13 7.55
N MET A 56 0.77 -14.58 8.80
CA MET A 56 0.64 -16.00 9.13
C MET A 56 -0.68 -16.63 8.68
N VAL A 57 -1.74 -15.82 8.53
CA VAL A 57 -3.09 -16.31 8.20
C VAL A 57 -3.64 -15.74 6.89
N ALA A 58 -2.98 -14.74 6.32
CA ALA A 58 -3.48 -14.06 5.13
C ALA A 58 -3.72 -15.02 3.96
N TYR A 59 -2.75 -15.87 3.65
CA TYR A 59 -2.88 -16.84 2.55
C TYR A 59 -4.02 -17.83 2.75
N ASP A 60 -4.16 -18.37 3.96
CA ASP A 60 -5.30 -19.26 4.30
C ASP A 60 -6.66 -18.55 4.15
N ASN A 61 -6.72 -17.26 4.51
CA ASN A 61 -7.91 -16.44 4.32
C ASN A 61 -8.25 -16.28 2.82
N TYR A 62 -7.23 -16.11 1.95
CA TYR A 62 -7.46 -16.05 0.50
C TYR A 62 -8.05 -17.36 -0.02
N LEU A 63 -7.46 -18.50 0.36
CA LEU A 63 -7.94 -19.82 -0.05
C LEU A 63 -9.41 -20.06 0.37
N LYS A 64 -9.77 -19.70 1.61
CA LYS A 64 -11.14 -19.80 2.12
C LYS A 64 -12.11 -18.90 1.33
N ALA A 65 -11.75 -17.65 1.08
CA ALA A 65 -12.57 -16.72 0.30
C ALA A 65 -12.76 -17.21 -1.15
N TRP A 66 -11.69 -17.63 -1.80
CA TRP A 66 -11.74 -18.17 -3.17
C TRP A 66 -12.54 -19.48 -3.28
N ALA A 67 -12.54 -20.32 -2.25
CA ALA A 67 -13.37 -21.52 -2.21
C ALA A 67 -14.87 -21.19 -2.21
N ARG A 68 -15.25 -19.99 -1.78
CA ARG A 68 -16.63 -19.47 -1.79
C ARG A 68 -16.93 -18.59 -3.02
N GLY A 69 -15.98 -18.44 -3.95
CA GLY A 69 -16.12 -17.61 -5.14
C GLY A 69 -15.99 -16.11 -4.89
N VAL A 70 -15.52 -15.72 -3.70
CA VAL A 70 -15.37 -14.30 -3.29
C VAL A 70 -14.00 -13.78 -3.72
N LYS A 71 -13.97 -12.63 -4.42
CA LYS A 71 -12.74 -11.92 -4.76
C LYS A 71 -12.13 -11.29 -3.53
N VAL A 72 -10.81 -11.08 -3.50
CA VAL A 72 -10.11 -10.59 -2.31
C VAL A 72 -9.36 -9.29 -2.60
N VAL A 73 -9.43 -8.34 -1.67
CA VAL A 73 -8.53 -7.19 -1.55
C VAL A 73 -7.74 -7.35 -0.26
N SER A 74 -6.43 -7.38 -0.31
CA SER A 74 -5.61 -7.60 0.88
C SER A 74 -4.55 -6.52 1.10
N GLY A 75 -4.48 -6.04 2.35
CA GLY A 75 -3.43 -5.18 2.87
C GLY A 75 -2.45 -5.90 3.80
N SER A 76 -2.60 -7.20 4.00
CA SER A 76 -1.63 -7.99 4.76
C SER A 76 -0.32 -8.12 3.97
N THR A 77 0.79 -7.95 4.66
CA THR A 77 2.15 -8.02 4.09
C THR A 77 2.92 -9.18 4.68
N GLY A 78 4.10 -9.49 4.12
CA GLY A 78 5.02 -10.51 4.67
C GLY A 78 4.76 -11.95 4.22
N TRP A 79 3.66 -12.26 3.55
CA TRP A 79 3.32 -13.59 3.03
C TRP A 79 3.91 -13.89 1.65
N MET A 80 4.26 -12.86 0.88
CA MET A 80 4.60 -12.98 -0.55
C MET A 80 5.84 -13.84 -0.81
N LYS A 81 6.82 -13.82 0.08
CA LYS A 81 8.05 -14.63 -0.06
C LYS A 81 7.75 -16.14 -0.03
N GLU A 82 6.75 -16.55 0.74
CA GLU A 82 6.38 -17.96 0.94
C GLU A 82 5.30 -18.42 -0.05
N HIS A 83 4.32 -17.56 -0.35
CA HIS A 83 3.10 -17.92 -1.09
C HIS A 83 2.89 -17.11 -2.38
N GLY A 84 3.84 -16.26 -2.80
CA GLY A 84 3.66 -15.39 -3.96
C GLY A 84 3.43 -16.16 -5.26
N ASP A 85 4.17 -17.23 -5.50
CA ASP A 85 4.03 -18.07 -6.70
C ASP A 85 2.69 -18.82 -6.70
N ASP A 86 2.24 -19.33 -5.56
CA ASP A 86 0.96 -20.01 -5.42
C ASP A 86 -0.22 -19.06 -5.68
N VAL A 87 -0.13 -17.84 -5.13
CA VAL A 87 -1.13 -16.78 -5.35
C VAL A 87 -1.18 -16.40 -6.82
N LYS A 88 -0.03 -16.21 -7.46
CA LYS A 88 0.03 -15.90 -8.89
C LYS A 88 -0.60 -17.01 -9.74
N ALA A 89 -0.24 -18.26 -9.47
CA ALA A 89 -0.81 -19.41 -10.17
C ALA A 89 -2.33 -19.50 -9.95
N ALA A 90 -2.84 -19.24 -8.75
CA ALA A 90 -4.27 -19.21 -8.47
C ALA A 90 -4.98 -18.09 -9.24
N CYS A 91 -4.38 -16.91 -9.34
CA CYS A 91 -4.92 -15.79 -10.10
C CYS A 91 -4.90 -16.06 -11.62
N ASP A 92 -3.83 -16.66 -12.14
CA ASP A 92 -3.75 -17.12 -13.53
C ASP A 92 -4.81 -18.20 -13.81
N GLY A 93 -5.21 -18.98 -12.78
CA GLY A 93 -6.28 -19.96 -12.81
C GLY A 93 -7.70 -19.41 -12.59
N GLY A 94 -7.89 -18.08 -12.61
CA GLY A 94 -9.19 -17.41 -12.54
C GLY A 94 -9.61 -16.97 -11.12
N LYS A 95 -8.72 -17.01 -10.13
CA LYS A 95 -8.94 -16.34 -8.85
C LYS A 95 -8.59 -14.86 -8.95
N THR A 96 -9.07 -14.06 -8.00
CA THR A 96 -8.80 -12.62 -8.00
C THR A 96 -8.29 -12.17 -6.64
N LEU A 97 -7.12 -11.53 -6.67
CA LEU A 97 -6.53 -10.81 -5.54
C LEU A 97 -6.11 -9.43 -5.98
N PHE A 98 -6.63 -8.40 -5.33
CA PHE A 98 -6.00 -7.08 -5.34
C PHE A 98 -5.08 -6.99 -4.12
N TRP A 99 -3.78 -6.82 -4.35
CA TRP A 99 -2.83 -6.67 -3.26
C TRP A 99 -2.04 -5.37 -3.35
N ALA A 100 -1.88 -4.73 -2.20
CA ALA A 100 -0.98 -3.60 -2.05
C ALA A 100 -0.36 -3.59 -0.65
N SER A 101 0.93 -3.27 -0.57
CA SER A 101 1.61 -3.01 0.70
C SER A 101 1.17 -1.69 1.32
N ASN A 102 0.61 -0.79 0.52
CA ASN A 102 0.11 0.52 0.94
C ASN A 102 -1.11 0.93 0.09
N PHE A 103 -2.24 1.14 0.75
CA PHE A 103 -3.51 1.56 0.12
C PHE A 103 -3.73 3.08 0.13
N SER A 104 -2.77 3.87 0.62
CA SER A 104 -2.93 5.33 0.64
C SER A 104 -2.94 5.90 -0.78
N ILE A 105 -4.08 6.47 -1.17
CA ILE A 105 -4.22 7.18 -2.45
C ILE A 105 -3.23 8.35 -2.52
N GLY A 106 -3.04 9.06 -1.41
CA GLY A 106 -2.06 10.15 -1.32
C GLY A 106 -0.63 9.66 -1.61
N VAL A 107 -0.25 8.49 -1.08
CA VAL A 107 1.06 7.87 -1.37
C VAL A 107 1.15 7.45 -2.84
N ALA A 108 0.08 6.87 -3.42
CA ALA A 108 0.08 6.48 -4.83
C ALA A 108 0.25 7.69 -5.77
N ILE A 109 -0.46 8.79 -5.50
CA ILE A 109 -0.30 10.05 -6.23
C ILE A 109 1.10 10.63 -6.02
N PHE A 110 1.59 10.64 -4.79
CA PHE A 110 2.92 11.15 -4.44
C PHE A 110 4.02 10.36 -5.15
N SER A 111 3.93 9.02 -5.19
CA SER A 111 4.84 8.15 -5.94
C SER A 111 4.81 8.46 -7.46
N ALA A 112 3.63 8.68 -8.04
CA ALA A 112 3.53 9.07 -9.45
C ALA A 112 4.21 10.42 -9.74
N VAL A 113 4.00 11.41 -8.87
CA VAL A 113 4.67 12.73 -8.96
C VAL A 113 6.17 12.58 -8.76
N ASN A 114 6.61 11.76 -7.81
CA ASN A 114 8.03 11.46 -7.56
C ASN A 114 8.71 10.90 -8.81
N ARG A 115 8.14 9.87 -9.43
CA ARG A 115 8.67 9.27 -10.67
C ARG A 115 8.77 10.30 -11.80
N TYR A 116 7.73 11.10 -11.97
CA TYR A 116 7.71 12.13 -13.02
C TYR A 116 8.75 13.22 -12.77
N LEU A 117 8.83 13.71 -11.52
CA LEU A 117 9.81 14.73 -11.13
C LEU A 117 11.24 14.20 -11.25
N ALA A 118 11.52 12.99 -10.76
CA ALA A 118 12.84 12.37 -10.89
C ALA A 118 13.28 12.24 -12.35
N LYS A 119 12.37 11.87 -13.26
CA LYS A 119 12.65 11.85 -14.72
C LYS A 119 13.02 13.22 -15.27
N ILE A 120 12.37 14.30 -14.82
CA ILE A 120 12.73 15.66 -15.21
C ILE A 120 14.10 16.01 -14.63
N MET A 121 14.31 15.79 -13.33
CA MET A 121 15.50 16.19 -12.59
C MET A 121 16.75 15.40 -12.98
N SER A 122 16.62 14.26 -13.62
CA SER A 122 17.75 13.51 -14.19
C SER A 122 18.54 14.34 -15.20
N GLN A 123 17.89 15.28 -15.90
CA GLN A 123 18.49 16.15 -16.92
C GLN A 123 19.20 17.40 -16.32
N PHE A 124 19.05 17.63 -15.01
CA PHE A 124 19.55 18.82 -14.32
C PHE A 124 20.55 18.44 -13.22
N PRO A 125 21.83 18.14 -13.56
CA PRO A 125 22.81 17.61 -12.60
C PRO A 125 23.24 18.63 -11.52
N GLN A 126 22.91 19.91 -11.67
CA GLN A 126 23.15 20.93 -10.66
C GLN A 126 22.22 20.81 -9.43
N TYR A 127 21.13 20.03 -9.53
CA TYR A 127 20.30 19.72 -8.37
C TYR A 127 20.73 18.39 -7.76
N ASP A 128 21.05 18.39 -6.50
CA ASP A 128 21.18 17.14 -5.74
C ASP A 128 19.83 16.74 -5.14
N VAL A 129 19.66 15.45 -4.88
CA VAL A 129 18.41 14.91 -4.32
C VAL A 129 18.66 14.22 -3.01
N GLU A 130 17.79 14.51 -2.03
CA GLU A 130 17.72 13.83 -0.74
C GLU A 130 16.28 13.54 -0.36
N MET A 131 16.10 12.61 0.55
CA MET A 131 14.79 12.21 1.07
C MET A 131 14.81 12.10 2.60
N GLU A 132 13.69 12.46 3.21
CA GLU A 132 13.46 12.33 4.66
C GLU A 132 12.09 11.72 4.91
N GLU A 133 12.00 10.78 5.87
CA GLU A 133 10.73 10.30 6.39
C GLU A 133 10.57 10.62 7.88
N THR A 134 9.34 10.88 8.32
CA THR A 134 8.99 10.99 9.74
C THR A 134 7.84 10.06 10.08
N HIS A 135 7.99 9.24 11.13
CA HIS A 135 6.96 8.34 11.66
C HIS A 135 6.89 8.42 13.19
N HIS A 136 5.86 7.77 13.75
CA HIS A 136 5.69 7.66 15.20
C HIS A 136 6.84 6.90 15.89
N VAL A 137 7.02 7.15 17.19
CA VAL A 137 8.13 6.59 17.97
C VAL A 137 8.11 5.06 18.13
N HIS A 138 6.96 4.42 17.86
CA HIS A 138 6.78 2.96 17.95
C HIS A 138 7.13 2.22 16.65
N LYS A 139 7.50 2.95 15.58
CA LYS A 139 7.89 2.32 14.31
C LYS A 139 9.33 1.83 14.37
N LEU A 140 9.51 0.51 14.23
CA LEU A 140 10.81 -0.14 14.40
C LEU A 140 11.64 -0.17 13.13
N ASP A 141 10.99 -0.39 11.98
CA ASP A 141 11.66 -0.44 10.67
C ASP A 141 12.04 0.98 10.21
N HIS A 142 13.24 1.11 9.68
CA HIS A 142 13.75 2.30 8.99
C HIS A 142 14.78 1.91 7.90
N PRO A 143 14.74 2.57 6.75
CA PRO A 143 13.62 3.37 6.27
C PRO A 143 12.33 2.54 6.17
N SER A 144 11.17 3.21 6.18
CA SER A 144 9.89 2.54 5.98
C SER A 144 9.79 1.93 4.57
N GLY A 145 8.95 0.90 4.40
CA GLY A 145 8.71 0.32 3.07
C GLY A 145 8.30 1.35 2.02
N THR A 146 7.51 2.37 2.40
CA THR A 146 7.16 3.47 1.49
C THR A 146 8.38 4.32 1.13
N ALA A 147 9.24 4.63 2.10
CA ALA A 147 10.47 5.39 1.83
C ALA A 147 11.42 4.62 0.91
N ILE A 148 11.57 3.32 1.12
CA ILE A 148 12.37 2.44 0.25
C ILE A 148 11.84 2.49 -1.18
N THR A 149 10.53 2.29 -1.38
CA THR A 149 9.91 2.34 -2.71
C THR A 149 10.15 3.68 -3.39
N LEU A 150 9.94 4.80 -2.69
CA LEU A 150 10.15 6.14 -3.24
C LEU A 150 11.63 6.40 -3.59
N ALA A 151 12.56 5.91 -2.76
CA ALA A 151 13.99 6.03 -3.01
C ALA A 151 14.42 5.20 -4.22
N GLU A 152 13.94 3.96 -4.35
CA GLU A 152 14.19 3.10 -5.51
C GLU A 152 13.67 3.73 -6.80
N GLU A 153 12.48 4.34 -6.78
CA GLU A 153 11.91 5.08 -7.91
C GLU A 153 12.80 6.25 -8.37
N ILE A 154 13.48 6.93 -7.44
CA ILE A 154 14.42 8.02 -7.75
C ILE A 154 15.69 7.45 -8.36
N VAL A 155 16.29 6.44 -7.70
CA VAL A 155 17.55 5.80 -8.16
C VAL A 155 17.39 5.21 -9.55
N GLU A 156 16.25 4.57 -9.84
CA GLU A 156 15.95 4.01 -11.17
C GLU A 156 15.93 5.07 -12.31
N ARG A 157 15.73 6.35 -11.97
CA ARG A 157 15.53 7.44 -12.94
C ARG A 157 16.63 8.47 -12.96
N ILE A 158 17.48 8.49 -11.96
CA ILE A 158 18.59 9.45 -11.83
C ILE A 158 19.92 8.70 -11.86
N ASP A 159 20.50 8.54 -13.04
CA ASP A 159 21.72 7.73 -13.30
C ASP A 159 22.92 8.09 -12.42
N ARG A 160 23.00 9.35 -11.92
CA ARG A 160 24.06 9.80 -11.01
C ARG A 160 23.90 9.28 -9.57
N LYS A 161 22.77 8.64 -9.24
CA LYS A 161 22.52 7.97 -7.96
C LYS A 161 22.54 6.45 -8.16
N GLU A 162 23.59 5.79 -7.67
CA GLU A 162 23.80 4.34 -7.88
C GLU A 162 22.90 3.49 -7.00
N GLN A 163 22.60 3.98 -5.78
CA GLN A 163 21.69 3.36 -4.80
C GLN A 163 21.29 4.38 -3.73
N TRP A 164 20.43 4.01 -2.80
CA TRP A 164 20.11 4.81 -1.62
C TRP A 164 20.85 4.28 -0.38
N ALA A 165 21.11 5.15 0.58
CA ALA A 165 21.66 4.79 1.89
C ALA A 165 21.22 5.79 2.97
N GLU A 166 21.17 5.30 4.22
CA GLU A 166 21.00 6.15 5.40
C GLU A 166 22.36 6.77 5.78
N ASP A 167 22.32 7.95 6.42
CA ASP A 167 23.49 8.63 7.00
C ASP A 167 24.69 8.79 6.03
N THR A 168 24.45 8.91 4.74
CA THR A 168 25.50 9.03 3.73
C THR A 168 25.81 10.48 3.37
N THR A 169 27.07 10.74 3.05
CA THR A 169 27.54 11.98 2.43
C THR A 169 28.13 11.75 1.04
N ASP A 170 28.06 10.51 0.53
CA ASP A 170 28.53 10.17 -0.81
C ASP A 170 27.55 10.76 -1.85
N PRO A 171 27.99 11.66 -2.76
CA PRO A 171 27.13 12.26 -3.76
C PRO A 171 26.57 11.27 -4.78
N LYS A 172 27.13 10.08 -4.89
CA LYS A 172 26.61 9.00 -5.74
C LYS A 172 25.45 8.23 -5.11
N LEU A 173 25.23 8.40 -3.82
CA LEU A 173 24.13 7.75 -3.10
C LEU A 173 22.98 8.73 -2.86
N LEU A 174 21.75 8.23 -2.97
CA LEU A 174 20.59 8.96 -2.50
C LEU A 174 20.52 8.86 -0.98
N ARG A 175 20.68 9.98 -0.29
CA ARG A 175 20.52 10.04 1.15
C ARG A 175 19.04 9.91 1.53
N VAL A 176 18.74 8.98 2.47
CA VAL A 176 17.41 8.76 3.02
C VAL A 176 17.49 8.85 4.55
N ASP A 177 17.02 9.96 5.10
CA ASP A 177 17.00 10.17 6.54
C ASP A 177 15.67 9.74 7.14
N HIS A 178 15.69 9.35 8.43
CA HIS A 178 14.49 9.00 9.16
C HIS A 178 14.37 9.73 10.50
N ILE A 179 13.16 10.18 10.82
CA ILE A 179 12.82 10.83 12.08
C ILE A 179 11.72 10.03 12.78
N ARG A 180 11.82 9.91 14.10
CA ARG A 180 10.79 9.32 14.96
C ARG A 180 10.24 10.39 15.89
N ARG A 181 8.93 10.72 15.73
CA ARG A 181 8.32 11.86 16.45
C ARG A 181 6.86 11.58 16.80
N GLY A 182 6.56 11.57 18.10
CA GLY A 182 5.19 11.47 18.63
C GLY A 182 4.39 10.34 18.01
N GLU A 183 3.16 10.65 17.55
CA GLU A 183 2.24 9.71 16.92
C GLU A 183 2.06 9.99 15.40
N VAL A 184 3.06 10.55 14.74
CA VAL A 184 3.01 10.91 13.31
C VAL A 184 2.72 9.66 12.46
N PRO A 185 1.65 9.64 11.68
CA PRO A 185 1.28 8.47 10.87
C PRO A 185 2.27 8.16 9.75
N GLY A 186 2.88 9.20 9.17
CA GLY A 186 3.89 9.12 8.13
C GLY A 186 3.98 10.40 7.30
N ILE A 187 5.17 10.98 7.24
CA ILE A 187 5.50 12.11 6.36
C ILE A 187 6.68 11.67 5.50
N HIS A 188 6.63 11.95 4.22
CA HIS A 188 7.72 11.70 3.28
C HIS A 188 8.00 12.98 2.52
N THR A 189 9.24 13.44 2.56
CA THR A 189 9.69 14.67 1.91
C THR A 189 10.86 14.37 0.99
N ILE A 190 10.78 14.82 -0.24
CA ILE A 190 11.85 14.72 -1.24
C ILE A 190 12.25 16.13 -1.62
N ARG A 191 13.56 16.39 -1.58
CA ARG A 191 14.16 17.71 -1.87
C ARG A 191 15.13 17.58 -3.02
N TYR A 192 15.04 18.51 -3.96
CA TYR A 192 16.02 18.72 -5.02
C TYR A 192 16.63 20.10 -4.80
N ASP A 193 17.89 20.14 -4.40
CA ASP A 193 18.58 21.35 -3.97
C ASP A 193 19.70 21.75 -4.93
N SER A 194 19.84 23.05 -5.19
CA SER A 194 20.88 23.65 -6.01
C SER A 194 21.35 24.97 -5.38
N ASP A 195 22.43 25.55 -5.91
CA ASP A 195 22.89 26.87 -5.47
C ASP A 195 21.86 28.00 -5.75
N ALA A 196 20.89 27.76 -6.66
CA ALA A 196 19.93 28.77 -7.08
C ALA A 196 18.61 28.68 -6.28
N ASP A 197 18.11 27.48 -6.05
CA ASP A 197 16.79 27.24 -5.42
C ASP A 197 16.62 25.79 -4.94
N LEU A 198 15.55 25.57 -4.20
CA LEU A 198 15.14 24.29 -3.66
C LEU A 198 13.73 23.92 -4.14
N ILE A 199 13.57 22.75 -4.74
CA ILE A 199 12.28 22.17 -5.06
C ILE A 199 11.96 21.07 -4.02
N THR A 200 10.81 21.19 -3.37
CA THR A 200 10.40 20.22 -2.35
C THR A 200 9.00 19.67 -2.68
N ILE A 201 8.85 18.36 -2.61
CA ILE A 201 7.55 17.70 -2.60
C ILE A 201 7.38 16.96 -1.27
N THR A 202 6.18 17.01 -0.69
CA THR A 202 5.89 16.38 0.61
C THR A 202 4.52 15.71 0.60
N HIS A 203 4.46 14.49 1.09
CA HIS A 203 3.22 13.81 1.48
C HIS A 203 3.17 13.73 3.01
N ASP A 204 2.13 14.28 3.60
CA ASP A 204 1.87 14.26 5.05
C ASP A 204 0.54 13.54 5.33
N ALA A 205 0.62 12.36 5.92
CA ALA A 205 -0.55 11.58 6.30
C ALA A 205 -1.13 12.10 7.63
N HIS A 206 -2.32 12.69 7.60
CA HIS A 206 -2.99 13.18 8.81
C HIS A 206 -3.64 12.07 9.63
N SER A 207 -3.99 10.94 9.00
CA SER A 207 -4.63 9.80 9.66
C SER A 207 -4.59 8.55 8.79
N ARG A 208 -5.01 7.40 9.38
CA ARG A 208 -5.17 6.13 8.63
C ARG A 208 -6.40 6.09 7.71
N LYS A 209 -7.25 7.13 7.68
CA LYS A 209 -8.44 7.17 6.82
C LYS A 209 -8.11 7.03 5.33
N GLY A 210 -6.97 7.57 4.88
CA GLY A 210 -6.51 7.44 3.51
C GLY A 210 -6.25 5.99 3.08
N PHE A 211 -5.71 5.16 3.98
CA PHE A 211 -5.50 3.73 3.72
C PHE A 211 -6.82 2.96 3.65
N ALA A 212 -7.75 3.23 4.58
CA ALA A 212 -9.05 2.58 4.61
C ALA A 212 -9.91 2.96 3.39
N LEU A 213 -9.88 4.23 2.99
CA LEU A 213 -10.55 4.68 1.76
C LEU A 213 -9.95 3.98 0.52
N GLY A 214 -8.64 3.90 0.42
CA GLY A 214 -7.98 3.21 -0.69
C GLY A 214 -8.35 1.72 -0.77
N ALA A 215 -8.48 1.03 0.38
CA ALA A 215 -8.92 -0.36 0.40
C ALA A 215 -10.37 -0.53 -0.08
N VAL A 216 -11.27 0.42 0.25
CA VAL A 216 -12.66 0.41 -0.26
C VAL A 216 -12.69 0.69 -1.76
N LEU A 217 -11.92 1.66 -2.26
CA LEU A 217 -11.81 1.93 -3.70
C LEU A 217 -11.21 0.75 -4.47
N ALA A 218 -10.23 0.07 -3.88
CA ALA A 218 -9.69 -1.16 -4.46
C ALA A 218 -10.75 -2.27 -4.53
N ALA A 219 -11.64 -2.39 -3.54
CA ALA A 219 -12.75 -3.33 -3.59
C ALA A 219 -13.78 -2.97 -4.68
N GLU A 220 -14.09 -1.67 -4.84
CA GLU A 220 -14.95 -1.19 -5.94
C GLU A 220 -14.35 -1.53 -7.31
N TYR A 221 -13.04 -1.33 -7.47
CA TYR A 221 -12.32 -1.68 -8.70
C TYR A 221 -12.30 -3.20 -8.94
N THR A 222 -11.99 -3.99 -7.90
CA THR A 222 -11.84 -5.45 -7.97
C THR A 222 -13.15 -6.15 -8.34
N LYS A 223 -14.30 -5.57 -7.97
CA LYS A 223 -15.61 -6.14 -8.32
C LYS A 223 -15.71 -6.47 -9.82
N ASP A 224 -15.24 -5.56 -10.68
CA ASP A 224 -15.40 -5.64 -12.13
C ASP A 224 -14.11 -6.08 -12.85
N HIS A 225 -13.07 -6.47 -12.09
CA HIS A 225 -11.78 -6.91 -12.65
C HIS A 225 -11.37 -8.28 -12.09
N GLU A 226 -10.44 -8.95 -12.76
CA GLU A 226 -10.01 -10.31 -12.45
C GLU A 226 -8.49 -10.45 -12.46
N GLY A 227 -7.97 -11.47 -11.77
CA GLY A 227 -6.55 -11.79 -11.72
C GLY A 227 -5.81 -11.17 -10.54
N LEU A 228 -4.50 -11.04 -10.65
CA LEU A 228 -3.65 -10.38 -9.67
C LEU A 228 -3.59 -8.88 -9.99
N LEU A 229 -4.24 -8.08 -9.16
CA LEU A 229 -4.43 -6.64 -9.33
C LEU A 229 -3.61 -5.85 -8.31
N THR A 230 -3.20 -4.64 -8.69
CA THR A 230 -2.38 -3.74 -7.88
C THR A 230 -2.91 -2.29 -7.93
N ILE A 231 -2.31 -1.42 -7.14
CA ILE A 231 -2.58 0.03 -7.19
C ILE A 231 -2.35 0.61 -8.59
N SER A 232 -1.35 0.09 -9.33
CA SER A 232 -1.03 0.58 -10.69
C SER A 232 -2.09 0.19 -11.73
N ASP A 233 -2.85 -0.87 -11.49
CA ASP A 233 -3.96 -1.26 -12.36
C ASP A 233 -5.18 -0.35 -12.13
N MET A 234 -5.40 0.06 -10.88
CA MET A 234 -6.51 0.93 -10.49
C MET A 234 -6.27 2.39 -10.91
N PHE A 235 -5.04 2.89 -10.78
CA PHE A 235 -4.67 4.26 -11.13
C PHE A 235 -3.73 4.29 -12.33
N LYS A 236 -4.19 4.84 -13.43
CA LYS A 236 -3.38 5.05 -14.66
C LYS A 236 -2.73 6.44 -14.61
N PHE A 237 -1.63 6.56 -13.84
CA PHE A 237 -0.81 7.77 -13.80
C PHE A 237 0.42 7.63 -14.70
#